data_9ad5e6bdcef796451bbde7d0b38a7e1d
#
_entry.id   9ad5e6bdcef796451bbde7d0b38a7e1d
#
_cell.length_a   1.000
_cell.length_b   1.000
_cell.length_c   1.000
_cell.angle_alpha   90.00
_cell.angle_beta   90.00
_cell.angle_gamma   90.00
#
_symmetry.space_group_name_H-M   'P 1'
#
loop_
_entity.id
_entity.type
_entity.pdbx_description
1 polymer ?
#
loop_
_entity_poly.entity_id
_entity_poly.type
_entity_poly.pdbx_seq_one_letter_code
_entity_poly.pdbx_strand_id
1 'polypeptide(L)'
;MLKTSIDELTLVLQATVNEKLALKDNKDWQKLAMRIITDFEKDADLVRIFGSQIEEKNCPSGYAQGFSYGEHSFYFCVAYNESDYTMGIVCKFSAQALAYYLKARKIQVYEFLQDLNSELYTFRLSRCDIDVDFLNERFTPTKIFSNLKREKVLVYYQKKQNNKLTFVKKRFKLQGFAVGKEIPTIYLGAVSSDCQLRIYDKKLEQIQKNGSKLAYVLKFDSVIRFELALKHDLAHNFTNLLLQVNNEKELNNLILSVFLQKFYFKNAKTNKMTTYTRKMERALKGKQSYLLGHLNADNDLMKLFKYLLYNSGTISTLYKILAIWGYDDLNQATDYIKSFVEDWNVNDGCKFWLQKHADDTAETFSGFADLKENLKEN
;
A
#
# COMPACT_ATOMS: atom_id res chain seq x y z
N MET A 1 -14.30 4.01 -23.63
CA MET A 1 -13.19 4.91 -23.22
C MET A 1 -12.77 4.54 -21.80
N LEU A 2 -11.49 4.70 -21.43
CA LEU A 2 -11.00 4.47 -20.06
C LEU A 2 -10.56 5.78 -19.43
N LYS A 3 -10.76 5.90 -18.12
CA LYS A 3 -10.17 6.94 -17.28
C LYS A 3 -9.61 6.28 -16.02
N THR A 4 -8.44 6.71 -15.59
CA THR A 4 -7.79 6.22 -14.35
C THR A 4 -7.68 7.35 -13.36
N SER A 5 -7.72 7.06 -12.07
CA SER A 5 -7.46 8.02 -11.00
C SER A 5 -6.99 7.33 -9.71
N ILE A 6 -6.56 8.13 -8.75
CA ILE A 6 -6.37 7.73 -7.36
C ILE A 6 -7.53 8.34 -6.57
N ASP A 7 -8.25 7.50 -5.81
CA ASP A 7 -9.49 7.91 -5.15
C ASP A 7 -9.30 8.18 -3.65
N GLU A 8 -8.52 7.35 -2.95
CA GLU A 8 -8.23 7.48 -1.51
C GLU A 8 -6.74 7.32 -1.25
N LEU A 9 -6.22 8.03 -0.26
CA LEU A 9 -4.82 8.01 0.12
C LEU A 9 -4.67 8.02 1.65
N THR A 10 -3.81 7.14 2.16
CA THR A 10 -3.36 7.19 3.55
C THR A 10 -1.84 7.14 3.59
N LEU A 11 -1.22 8.21 4.07
CA LEU A 11 0.21 8.29 4.32
C LEU A 11 0.51 7.89 5.76
N VAL A 12 1.73 7.41 6.00
CA VAL A 12 2.33 7.33 7.32
C VAL A 12 3.65 8.06 7.28
N LEU A 13 3.79 9.09 8.11
CA LEU A 13 5.02 9.82 8.33
C LEU A 13 5.80 9.10 9.44
N GLN A 14 7.06 8.80 9.17
CA GLN A 14 7.96 8.17 10.12
C GLN A 14 9.07 9.15 10.47
N ALA A 15 9.32 9.38 11.76
CA ALA A 15 10.47 10.15 12.17
C ALA A 15 11.76 9.60 11.53
N THR A 16 12.68 10.47 11.12
CA THR A 16 13.97 10.04 10.58
C THR A 16 14.79 9.28 11.63
N VAL A 17 15.81 8.56 11.20
CA VAL A 17 16.65 7.76 12.11
C VAL A 17 17.28 8.64 13.19
N ASN A 18 17.77 9.83 12.82
CA ASN A 18 18.41 10.75 13.75
C ASN A 18 17.42 11.21 14.83
N GLU A 19 16.20 11.57 14.44
CA GLU A 19 15.16 12.00 15.38
C GLU A 19 14.70 10.85 16.29
N LYS A 20 14.62 9.61 15.76
CA LYS A 20 14.29 8.42 16.57
C LYS A 20 15.36 8.12 17.63
N LEU A 21 16.63 8.25 17.29
CA LEU A 21 17.74 8.04 18.23
C LEU A 21 17.79 9.06 19.36
N ALA A 22 17.22 10.24 19.17
CA ALA A 22 17.15 11.28 20.17
C ALA A 22 16.00 11.07 21.19
N LEU A 23 15.05 10.15 20.93
CA LEU A 23 13.92 9.88 21.81
C LEU A 23 14.37 9.15 23.08
N LYS A 24 13.98 9.66 24.23
CA LYS A 24 14.25 9.06 25.55
C LYS A 24 12.99 8.45 26.17
N ASP A 25 11.85 9.07 25.95
CA ASP A 25 10.56 8.67 26.51
C ASP A 25 9.38 9.07 25.60
N ASN A 26 8.17 8.75 26.04
CA ASN A 26 6.94 9.08 25.31
C ASN A 26 6.68 10.60 25.23
N LYS A 27 7.19 11.40 26.17
CA LYS A 27 7.02 12.87 26.11
C LYS A 27 7.87 13.48 25.03
N ASP A 28 9.07 12.94 24.81
CA ASP A 28 9.93 13.36 23.69
C ASP A 28 9.28 12.99 22.37
N TRP A 29 8.68 11.79 22.29
CA TRP A 29 7.91 11.39 21.11
C TRP A 29 6.73 12.32 20.83
N GLN A 30 5.92 12.65 21.84
CA GLN A 30 4.77 13.56 21.66
C GLN A 30 5.21 14.93 21.13
N LYS A 31 6.31 15.49 21.66
CA LYS A 31 6.88 16.75 21.17
C LYS A 31 7.36 16.63 19.71
N LEU A 32 8.04 15.54 19.40
CA LEU A 32 8.52 15.28 18.04
C LEU A 32 7.35 15.07 17.07
N ALA A 33 6.32 14.33 17.48
CA ALA A 33 5.12 14.11 16.66
C ALA A 33 4.46 15.44 16.30
N MET A 34 4.32 16.36 17.27
CA MET A 34 3.77 17.69 16.99
C MET A 34 4.66 18.52 16.06
N ARG A 35 5.98 18.43 16.19
CA ARG A 35 6.91 19.09 15.25
C ARG A 35 6.74 18.54 13.84
N ILE A 36 6.68 17.22 13.68
CA ILE A 36 6.46 16.56 12.38
C ILE A 36 5.10 16.97 11.79
N ILE A 37 4.03 17.00 12.62
CA ILE A 37 2.71 17.43 12.16
C ILE A 37 2.75 18.87 11.66
N THR A 38 3.37 19.78 12.40
CA THR A 38 3.52 21.18 11.99
C THR A 38 4.31 21.34 10.70
N ASP A 39 5.38 20.54 10.52
CA ASP A 39 6.20 20.56 9.33
C ASP A 39 5.42 20.04 8.11
N PHE A 40 4.73 18.90 8.28
CA PHE A 40 3.83 18.33 7.26
C PHE A 40 2.68 19.29 6.90
N GLU A 41 2.09 19.94 7.90
CA GLU A 41 1.03 20.95 7.72
C GLU A 41 1.50 22.08 6.80
N LYS A 42 2.73 22.53 6.98
CA LYS A 42 3.37 23.55 6.15
C LYS A 42 3.67 23.04 4.75
N ASP A 43 4.33 21.87 4.61
CA ASP A 43 4.70 21.28 3.33
C ASP A 43 3.47 20.96 2.47
N ALA A 44 2.43 20.41 3.10
CA ALA A 44 1.16 20.10 2.46
C ALA A 44 0.19 21.29 2.36
N ASP A 45 0.53 22.46 2.92
CA ASP A 45 -0.28 23.67 2.87
C ASP A 45 -1.72 23.47 3.42
N LEU A 46 -1.83 22.66 4.49
CA LEU A 46 -3.12 22.16 4.98
C LEU A 46 -4.02 23.29 5.51
N VAL A 47 -3.48 24.25 6.27
CA VAL A 47 -4.25 25.35 6.85
C VAL A 47 -4.85 26.24 5.78
N ARG A 48 -4.09 26.56 4.74
CA ARG A 48 -4.59 27.38 3.64
C ARG A 48 -5.70 26.68 2.86
N ILE A 49 -5.62 25.35 2.70
CA ILE A 49 -6.54 24.59 1.87
C ILE A 49 -7.77 24.15 2.64
N PHE A 50 -7.58 23.61 3.84
CA PHE A 50 -8.65 23.03 4.65
C PHE A 50 -9.16 23.95 5.76
N GLY A 51 -8.37 24.92 6.20
CA GLY A 51 -8.67 25.78 7.35
C GLY A 51 -7.88 25.40 8.60
N SER A 52 -8.20 26.03 9.73
CA SER A 52 -7.51 25.84 11.00
C SER A 52 -7.62 24.40 11.50
N GLN A 53 -6.59 23.98 12.25
CA GLN A 53 -6.53 22.69 12.92
C GLN A 53 -7.62 22.57 14.00
N ILE A 54 -8.30 21.45 14.07
CA ILE A 54 -9.36 21.12 15.02
C ILE A 54 -9.06 19.73 15.60
N GLU A 55 -9.22 19.54 16.90
CA GLU A 55 -9.06 18.23 17.52
C GLU A 55 -10.06 17.21 16.94
N GLU A 56 -9.56 16.04 16.51
CA GLU A 56 -10.36 14.96 15.91
C GLU A 56 -10.55 13.82 16.90
N LYS A 57 -11.80 13.54 17.23
CA LYS A 57 -12.16 12.46 18.16
C LYS A 57 -12.26 11.08 17.50
N ASN A 58 -12.54 11.05 16.19
CA ASN A 58 -12.73 9.82 15.42
C ASN A 58 -11.45 9.45 14.65
N CYS A 59 -10.35 9.27 15.37
CA CYS A 59 -9.08 8.88 14.78
C CYS A 59 -9.12 7.45 14.22
N PRO A 60 -8.24 7.12 13.25
CA PRO A 60 -8.05 5.75 12.82
C PRO A 60 -7.69 4.83 13.98
N SER A 61 -8.11 3.56 13.91
CA SER A 61 -7.85 2.56 14.95
C SER A 61 -6.36 2.48 15.30
N GLY A 62 -6.04 2.53 16.60
CA GLY A 62 -4.70 2.53 17.13
C GLY A 62 -4.08 3.93 17.33
N TYR A 63 -4.74 5.00 16.88
CA TYR A 63 -4.28 6.38 17.02
C TYR A 63 -5.21 7.14 17.96
N ALA A 64 -4.66 7.64 19.08
CA ALA A 64 -5.47 8.27 20.14
C ALA A 64 -5.55 9.77 20.00
N GLN A 65 -4.51 10.42 19.49
CA GLN A 65 -4.44 11.88 19.30
C GLN A 65 -4.51 12.21 17.81
N GLY A 66 -5.43 13.08 17.43
CA GLY A 66 -5.60 13.46 16.04
C GLY A 66 -6.20 14.83 15.83
N PHE A 67 -6.04 15.29 14.60
CA PHE A 67 -6.47 16.59 14.13
C PHE A 67 -7.13 16.46 12.76
N SER A 68 -8.25 17.14 12.60
CA SER A 68 -8.84 17.50 11.31
C SER A 68 -8.56 18.97 11.02
N TYR A 69 -8.92 19.45 9.84
CA TYR A 69 -8.69 20.84 9.43
C TYR A 69 -9.95 21.43 8.83
N GLY A 70 -10.37 22.58 9.38
CA GLY A 70 -11.58 23.26 8.97
C GLY A 70 -12.86 22.44 9.18
N GLU A 71 -13.99 23.05 8.92
CA GLU A 71 -15.31 22.42 9.02
C GLU A 71 -15.78 21.92 7.63
N HIS A 72 -15.44 20.68 7.30
CA HIS A 72 -15.84 20.08 6.02
C HIS A 72 -16.71 18.83 6.22
N SER A 73 -17.55 18.55 5.24
CA SER A 73 -18.38 17.34 5.23
C SER A 73 -17.62 16.06 4.87
N PHE A 74 -16.34 16.16 4.49
CA PHE A 74 -15.47 15.03 4.16
C PHE A 74 -14.45 14.77 5.28
N TYR A 75 -14.02 13.52 5.39
CA TYR A 75 -13.06 13.09 6.38
C TYR A 75 -11.61 13.31 5.89
N PHE A 76 -10.86 14.12 6.65
CA PHE A 76 -9.41 14.24 6.60
C PHE A 76 -8.87 14.25 8.03
N CYS A 77 -7.86 13.43 8.32
CA CYS A 77 -7.32 13.32 9.68
C CYS A 77 -5.82 13.09 9.64
N VAL A 78 -5.11 13.80 10.53
CA VAL A 78 -3.71 13.56 10.88
C VAL A 78 -3.69 13.10 12.34
N ALA A 79 -3.13 11.90 12.63
CA ALA A 79 -3.19 11.35 13.98
C ALA A 79 -1.93 10.56 14.34
N TYR A 80 -1.62 10.46 15.65
CA TYR A 80 -0.51 9.68 16.17
C TYR A 80 -0.90 8.92 17.43
N ASN A 81 -0.10 7.90 17.78
CA ASN A 81 -0.20 7.19 19.05
C ASN A 81 0.81 7.79 20.03
N GLU A 82 0.33 8.25 21.19
CA GLU A 82 1.18 8.91 22.21
C GLU A 82 2.22 7.99 22.83
N SER A 83 1.95 6.68 22.83
CA SER A 83 2.76 5.68 23.51
C SER A 83 3.59 4.80 22.56
N ASP A 84 3.41 4.94 21.25
CA ASP A 84 4.09 4.09 20.26
C ASP A 84 4.55 4.91 19.04
N TYR A 85 5.82 5.34 19.08
CA TYR A 85 6.44 6.07 17.97
C TYR A 85 6.64 5.21 16.73
N THR A 86 6.65 3.86 16.86
CA THR A 86 6.89 2.95 15.73
C THR A 86 5.72 2.95 14.74
N MET A 87 4.53 3.29 15.20
CA MET A 87 3.35 3.47 14.35
C MET A 87 3.46 4.67 13.40
N GLY A 88 4.26 5.68 13.77
CA GLY A 88 4.37 6.93 13.03
C GLY A 88 3.10 7.78 13.15
N ILE A 89 2.97 8.74 12.23
CA ILE A 89 1.84 9.66 12.14
C ILE A 89 1.04 9.33 10.89
N VAL A 90 -0.23 8.97 11.05
CA VAL A 90 -1.13 8.67 9.94
C VAL A 90 -1.77 9.95 9.41
N CYS A 91 -1.75 10.13 8.08
CA CYS A 91 -2.44 11.21 7.38
C CYS A 91 -3.43 10.57 6.40
N LYS A 92 -4.73 10.61 6.73
CA LYS A 92 -5.77 9.94 5.96
C LYS A 92 -6.62 10.95 5.20
N PHE A 93 -6.57 10.85 3.87
CA PHE A 93 -7.43 11.59 2.96
C PHE A 93 -8.54 10.66 2.44
N SER A 94 -9.79 10.94 2.80
CA SER A 94 -10.91 10.30 2.12
C SER A 94 -10.96 10.70 0.64
N ALA A 95 -11.71 9.98 -0.18
CA ALA A 95 -11.83 10.27 -1.62
C ALA A 95 -12.24 11.72 -1.91
N GLN A 96 -13.14 12.29 -1.10
CA GLN A 96 -13.59 13.69 -1.25
C GLN A 96 -12.51 14.66 -0.78
N ALA A 97 -11.84 14.38 0.33
CA ALA A 97 -10.75 15.21 0.84
C ALA A 97 -9.59 15.29 -0.16
N LEU A 98 -9.17 14.15 -0.71
CA LEU A 98 -8.09 14.10 -1.70
C LEU A 98 -8.46 14.90 -2.97
N ALA A 99 -9.67 14.67 -3.50
CA ALA A 99 -10.14 15.39 -4.69
C ALA A 99 -10.22 16.91 -4.45
N TYR A 100 -10.70 17.33 -3.28
CA TYR A 100 -10.75 18.74 -2.89
C TYR A 100 -9.34 19.33 -2.79
N TYR A 101 -8.44 18.65 -2.09
CA TYR A 101 -7.06 19.06 -1.89
C TYR A 101 -6.29 19.26 -3.22
N LEU A 102 -6.30 18.23 -4.08
CA LEU A 102 -5.60 18.28 -5.37
C LEU A 102 -6.15 19.38 -6.27
N LYS A 103 -7.49 19.57 -6.26
CA LYS A 103 -8.14 20.65 -7.01
C LYS A 103 -7.73 22.03 -6.49
N ALA A 104 -7.70 22.22 -5.16
CA ALA A 104 -7.34 23.49 -4.54
C ALA A 104 -5.87 23.86 -4.80
N ARG A 105 -4.96 22.88 -4.74
CA ARG A 105 -3.54 23.07 -5.08
C ARG A 105 -3.25 23.12 -6.57
N LYS A 106 -4.19 22.67 -7.43
CA LYS A 106 -4.01 22.52 -8.88
C LYS A 106 -2.85 21.61 -9.25
N ILE A 107 -2.65 20.55 -8.50
CA ILE A 107 -1.58 19.57 -8.70
C ILE A 107 -2.15 18.15 -8.82
N GLN A 108 -1.31 17.22 -9.30
CA GLN A 108 -1.60 15.80 -9.30
C GLN A 108 -1.05 15.14 -8.01
N VAL A 109 -1.52 13.93 -7.74
CA VAL A 109 -1.11 13.19 -6.53
C VAL A 109 0.38 12.91 -6.47
N TYR A 110 1.03 12.62 -7.61
CA TYR A 110 2.48 12.38 -7.65
C TYR A 110 3.27 13.67 -7.35
N GLU A 111 2.81 14.82 -7.83
CA GLU A 111 3.41 16.13 -7.52
C GLU A 111 3.28 16.45 -6.02
N PHE A 112 2.10 16.19 -5.45
CA PHE A 112 1.91 16.33 -3.99
C PHE A 112 2.92 15.51 -3.19
N LEU A 113 3.13 14.24 -3.56
CA LEU A 113 4.07 13.37 -2.84
C LEU A 113 5.54 13.78 -3.06
N GLN A 114 5.88 14.28 -4.25
CA GLN A 114 7.23 14.77 -4.57
C GLN A 114 7.56 16.09 -3.86
N ASP A 115 6.53 16.91 -3.56
CA ASP A 115 6.68 18.15 -2.80
C ASP A 115 6.99 17.93 -1.31
N LEU A 116 6.64 16.75 -0.77
CA LEU A 116 6.90 16.42 0.63
C LEU A 116 8.40 16.15 0.84
N ASN A 117 9.09 17.10 1.48
CA ASN A 117 10.52 17.01 1.75
C ASN A 117 10.83 17.60 3.12
N SER A 118 11.18 16.75 4.08
CA SER A 118 11.46 17.15 5.47
C SER A 118 12.70 16.44 6.01
N GLU A 119 13.45 17.13 6.85
CA GLU A 119 14.54 16.55 7.63
C GLU A 119 14.04 15.78 8.86
N LEU A 120 12.78 16.03 9.30
CA LEU A 120 12.20 15.42 10.49
C LEU A 120 11.56 14.07 10.20
N TYR A 121 11.03 13.85 9.00
CA TYR A 121 10.29 12.65 8.66
C TYR A 121 10.57 12.11 7.26
N THR A 122 10.34 10.83 7.10
CA THR A 122 10.13 10.16 5.81
C THR A 122 8.67 9.73 5.71
N PHE A 123 8.17 9.44 4.52
CA PHE A 123 6.79 9.00 4.37
C PHE A 123 6.64 7.76 3.47
N ARG A 124 5.53 7.08 3.65
CA ARG A 124 5.08 5.99 2.79
C ARG A 124 3.56 5.92 2.76
N LEU A 125 3.00 5.36 1.71
CA LEU A 125 1.58 5.03 1.69
C LEU A 125 1.33 3.75 2.49
N SER A 126 0.36 3.77 3.38
CA SER A 126 -0.18 2.57 4.03
C SER A 126 -1.43 2.07 3.31
N ARG A 127 -2.11 2.95 2.55
CA ARG A 127 -3.22 2.63 1.66
C ARG A 127 -3.24 3.58 0.47
N CYS A 128 -3.57 3.02 -0.70
CA CYS A 128 -3.85 3.79 -1.90
C CYS A 128 -4.93 3.06 -2.70
N ASP A 129 -6.06 3.74 -2.95
CA ASP A 129 -7.13 3.20 -3.77
C ASP A 129 -6.99 3.79 -5.17
N ILE A 130 -6.63 2.94 -6.12
CA ILE A 130 -6.51 3.30 -7.54
C ILE A 130 -7.72 2.79 -8.29
N ASP A 131 -8.16 3.51 -9.31
CA ASP A 131 -9.34 3.13 -10.07
C ASP A 131 -9.18 3.21 -11.60
N VAL A 132 -10.02 2.43 -12.29
CA VAL A 132 -10.23 2.46 -13.73
C VAL A 132 -11.73 2.56 -13.99
N ASP A 133 -12.17 3.69 -14.54
CA ASP A 133 -13.53 3.89 -15.00
C ASP A 133 -13.68 3.44 -16.46
N PHE A 134 -14.60 2.54 -16.70
CA PHE A 134 -15.01 2.09 -18.02
C PHE A 134 -16.27 2.86 -18.44
N LEU A 135 -16.16 3.72 -19.41
CA LEU A 135 -17.21 4.64 -19.85
C LEU A 135 -17.94 4.09 -21.07
N ASN A 136 -19.29 4.12 -21.03
CA ASN A 136 -20.19 3.66 -22.09
C ASN A 136 -19.98 2.18 -22.47
N GLU A 137 -19.87 1.30 -21.44
CA GLU A 137 -19.65 -0.13 -21.64
C GLU A 137 -20.93 -0.94 -21.42
N ARG A 138 -21.01 -2.08 -22.13
CA ARG A 138 -22.18 -2.98 -22.05
C ARG A 138 -22.07 -4.06 -20.97
N PHE A 139 -20.91 -4.22 -20.33
CA PHE A 139 -20.77 -5.16 -19.23
C PHE A 139 -21.20 -4.52 -17.91
N THR A 140 -21.77 -5.33 -17.03
CA THR A 140 -22.25 -4.89 -15.72
C THR A 140 -21.58 -5.70 -14.60
N PRO A 141 -21.53 -5.20 -13.36
CA PRO A 141 -21.03 -5.97 -12.23
C PRO A 141 -21.78 -7.30 -12.06
N THR A 142 -23.12 -7.32 -12.23
CA THR A 142 -23.94 -8.53 -12.20
C THR A 142 -23.47 -9.60 -13.18
N LYS A 143 -23.18 -9.20 -14.44
CA LYS A 143 -22.69 -10.13 -15.46
C LYS A 143 -21.28 -10.62 -15.17
N ILE A 144 -20.40 -9.75 -14.66
CA ILE A 144 -19.06 -10.12 -14.23
C ILE A 144 -19.14 -11.12 -13.08
N PHE A 145 -19.95 -10.86 -12.04
CA PHE A 145 -20.17 -11.76 -10.91
C PHE A 145 -20.65 -13.15 -11.37
N SER A 146 -21.69 -13.19 -12.21
CA SER A 146 -22.21 -14.45 -12.74
C SER A 146 -21.16 -15.26 -13.51
N ASN A 147 -20.36 -14.59 -14.32
CA ASN A 147 -19.28 -15.25 -15.08
C ASN A 147 -18.16 -15.78 -14.18
N LEU A 148 -17.79 -15.06 -13.13
CA LEU A 148 -16.79 -15.49 -12.15
C LEU A 148 -17.31 -16.66 -11.31
N LYS A 149 -18.57 -16.56 -10.79
CA LYS A 149 -19.21 -17.60 -9.98
C LYS A 149 -19.38 -18.92 -10.75
N ARG A 150 -19.63 -18.86 -12.06
CA ARG A 150 -19.78 -20.03 -12.95
C ARG A 150 -18.46 -20.45 -13.58
N GLU A 151 -17.34 -19.91 -13.16
CA GLU A 151 -16.01 -20.15 -13.70
C GLU A 151 -15.89 -19.98 -15.24
N LYS A 152 -16.78 -19.19 -15.86
CA LYS A 152 -16.68 -18.83 -17.28
C LYS A 152 -15.55 -17.85 -17.53
N VAL A 153 -15.17 -17.09 -16.52
CA VAL A 153 -14.02 -16.19 -16.49
C VAL A 153 -13.11 -16.58 -15.32
N LEU A 154 -11.84 -16.74 -15.62
CA LEU A 154 -10.79 -17.01 -14.65
C LEU A 154 -9.94 -15.74 -14.46
N VAL A 155 -9.43 -15.58 -13.23
CA VAL A 155 -8.55 -14.48 -12.88
C VAL A 155 -7.13 -15.00 -12.69
N TYR A 156 -6.19 -14.25 -13.20
CA TYR A 156 -4.76 -14.52 -13.06
C TYR A 156 -4.07 -13.29 -12.45
N TYR A 157 -2.92 -13.50 -11.85
CA TYR A 157 -1.96 -12.45 -11.57
C TYR A 157 -0.66 -12.72 -12.32
N GLN A 158 0.08 -11.67 -12.63
CA GLN A 158 1.38 -11.79 -13.26
C GLN A 158 2.46 -11.87 -12.18
N LYS A 159 3.35 -12.83 -12.30
CA LYS A 159 4.54 -13.00 -11.49
C LYS A 159 5.77 -12.97 -12.41
N LYS A 160 6.81 -12.25 -12.01
CA LYS A 160 8.11 -12.31 -12.67
C LYS A 160 8.84 -13.54 -12.13
N GLN A 161 9.24 -14.45 -12.99
CA GLN A 161 10.02 -15.63 -12.66
C GLN A 161 11.08 -15.83 -13.74
N ASN A 162 12.36 -15.89 -13.33
CA ASN A 162 13.51 -16.00 -14.25
C ASN A 162 13.43 -14.95 -15.38
N ASN A 163 13.25 -13.69 -15.03
CA ASN A 163 13.08 -12.55 -15.95
C ASN A 163 11.92 -12.67 -16.96
N LYS A 164 11.04 -13.67 -16.83
CA LYS A 164 9.83 -13.83 -17.65
C LYS A 164 8.58 -13.56 -16.84
N LEU A 165 7.60 -12.90 -17.45
CA LEU A 165 6.27 -12.73 -16.88
C LEU A 165 5.46 -14.02 -17.08
N THR A 166 5.02 -14.61 -15.97
CA THR A 166 4.16 -15.79 -15.96
C THR A 166 2.78 -15.42 -15.38
N PHE A 167 1.75 -16.09 -15.88
CA PHE A 167 0.38 -15.96 -15.40
C PHE A 167 0.07 -17.09 -14.43
N VAL A 168 -0.24 -16.75 -13.19
CA VAL A 168 -0.65 -17.70 -12.15
C VAL A 168 -2.14 -17.52 -11.87
N LYS A 169 -2.92 -18.63 -11.87
CA LYS A 169 -4.35 -18.58 -11.54
C LYS A 169 -4.54 -18.07 -10.13
N LYS A 170 -5.31 -17.00 -9.98
CA LYS A 170 -5.56 -16.35 -8.69
C LYS A 170 -6.76 -16.99 -8.00
N ARG A 171 -6.57 -17.43 -6.75
CA ARG A 171 -7.66 -17.79 -5.85
C ARG A 171 -8.07 -16.55 -5.06
N PHE A 172 -9.36 -16.34 -4.88
CA PHE A 172 -9.89 -15.19 -4.14
C PHE A 172 -11.27 -15.48 -3.58
N LYS A 173 -11.66 -14.77 -2.54
CA LYS A 173 -13.02 -14.73 -2.02
C LYS A 173 -13.84 -13.83 -2.92
N LEU A 174 -14.93 -14.34 -3.50
CA LEU A 174 -15.89 -13.58 -4.31
C LEU A 174 -17.11 -13.24 -3.48
N GLN A 175 -17.44 -11.95 -3.36
CA GLN A 175 -18.63 -11.46 -2.68
C GLN A 175 -19.40 -10.51 -3.61
N GLY A 176 -20.74 -10.54 -3.53
CA GLY A 176 -21.58 -9.62 -4.28
C GLY A 176 -22.74 -9.18 -3.39
N PHE A 177 -23.09 -7.90 -3.46
CA PHE A 177 -24.21 -7.32 -2.73
C PHE A 177 -25.38 -7.17 -3.71
N ALA A 178 -26.45 -7.94 -3.46
CA ALA A 178 -27.64 -7.94 -4.30
C ALA A 178 -28.60 -6.80 -3.90
N VAL A 179 -29.16 -6.15 -4.92
CA VAL A 179 -30.29 -5.22 -4.81
C VAL A 179 -31.36 -5.73 -5.78
N GLY A 180 -32.38 -6.43 -5.27
CA GLY A 180 -33.32 -7.15 -6.11
C GLY A 180 -32.61 -8.26 -6.91
N LYS A 181 -32.74 -8.20 -8.24
CA LYS A 181 -32.10 -9.15 -9.18
C LYS A 181 -30.67 -8.72 -9.60
N GLU A 182 -30.25 -7.52 -9.27
CA GLU A 182 -28.98 -6.95 -9.68
C GLU A 182 -27.94 -7.07 -8.57
N ILE A 183 -26.67 -7.15 -8.99
CA ILE A 183 -25.50 -7.11 -8.10
C ILE A 183 -24.66 -5.90 -8.52
N PRO A 184 -25.00 -4.68 -8.02
CA PRO A 184 -24.33 -3.46 -8.43
C PRO A 184 -22.90 -3.33 -7.94
N THR A 185 -22.50 -4.13 -6.92
CA THR A 185 -21.16 -4.11 -6.34
C THR A 185 -20.66 -5.53 -6.07
N ILE A 186 -19.44 -5.83 -6.49
CA ILE A 186 -18.74 -7.09 -6.23
C ILE A 186 -17.35 -6.84 -5.67
N TYR A 187 -16.87 -7.77 -4.85
CA TYR A 187 -15.53 -7.75 -4.26
C TYR A 187 -14.78 -9.03 -4.61
N LEU A 188 -13.53 -8.89 -5.00
CA LEU A 188 -12.59 -9.98 -5.22
C LEU A 188 -11.41 -9.81 -4.25
N GLY A 189 -11.28 -10.75 -3.31
CA GLY A 189 -10.32 -10.71 -2.21
C GLY A 189 -10.99 -10.41 -0.87
N ALA A 190 -10.30 -10.75 0.22
CA ALA A 190 -10.75 -10.43 1.57
C ALA A 190 -10.48 -8.96 1.91
N VAL A 191 -11.27 -8.40 2.86
CA VAL A 191 -11.05 -7.04 3.37
C VAL A 191 -9.67 -6.87 4.00
N SER A 192 -9.16 -7.94 4.65
CA SER A 192 -7.84 -7.99 5.28
C SER A 192 -6.68 -8.23 4.30
N SER A 193 -6.95 -8.47 3.01
CA SER A 193 -5.88 -8.70 2.04
C SER A 193 -5.19 -7.39 1.65
N ASP A 194 -3.90 -7.49 1.30
CA ASP A 194 -3.11 -6.35 0.83
C ASP A 194 -3.63 -5.76 -0.48
N CYS A 195 -4.47 -6.54 -1.19
CA CYS A 195 -4.99 -6.16 -2.49
C CYS A 195 -6.42 -6.68 -2.64
N GLN A 196 -7.40 -5.79 -2.58
CA GLN A 196 -8.81 -6.10 -2.78
C GLN A 196 -9.34 -5.31 -3.98
N LEU A 197 -9.96 -6.01 -4.93
CA LEU A 197 -10.63 -5.38 -6.07
C LEU A 197 -12.13 -5.24 -5.79
N ARG A 198 -12.66 -4.03 -5.92
CA ARG A 198 -14.08 -3.71 -5.94
C ARG A 198 -14.49 -3.34 -7.36
N ILE A 199 -15.56 -3.93 -7.87
CA ILE A 199 -16.14 -3.59 -9.17
C ILE A 199 -17.59 -3.18 -8.93
N TYR A 200 -17.97 -2.00 -9.41
CA TYR A 200 -19.31 -1.48 -9.16
C TYR A 200 -19.81 -0.52 -10.23
N ASP A 201 -21.12 -0.32 -10.26
CA ASP A 201 -21.77 0.70 -11.07
C ASP A 201 -21.62 2.07 -10.40
N LYS A 202 -20.62 2.83 -10.87
CA LYS A 202 -20.29 4.17 -10.35
C LYS A 202 -21.38 5.19 -10.65
N LYS A 203 -22.08 5.05 -11.79
CA LYS A 203 -23.18 5.94 -12.14
C LYS A 203 -24.34 5.75 -11.18
N LEU A 204 -24.74 4.51 -10.93
CA LEU A 204 -25.79 4.18 -9.97
C LEU A 204 -25.43 4.65 -8.55
N GLU A 205 -24.19 4.40 -8.12
CA GLU A 205 -23.70 4.86 -6.79
C GLU A 205 -23.82 6.38 -6.64
N GLN A 206 -23.40 7.15 -7.64
CA GLN A 206 -23.45 8.62 -7.58
C GLN A 206 -24.88 9.16 -7.60
N ILE A 207 -25.79 8.51 -8.35
CA ILE A 207 -27.21 8.87 -8.36
C ILE A 207 -27.84 8.62 -6.98
N GLN A 208 -27.59 7.45 -6.38
CA GLN A 208 -28.17 7.08 -5.08
C GLN A 208 -27.66 7.97 -3.93
N LYS A 209 -26.39 8.37 -3.98
CA LYS A 209 -25.76 9.19 -2.93
C LYS A 209 -25.84 10.68 -3.15
N ASN A 210 -26.40 11.14 -4.29
CA ASN A 210 -26.25 12.52 -4.75
C ASN A 210 -24.80 13.01 -4.65
N GLY A 211 -23.87 12.18 -5.13
CA GLY A 211 -22.44 12.31 -4.86
C GLY A 211 -21.79 13.46 -5.64
N SER A 212 -20.62 13.88 -5.20
CA SER A 212 -19.85 15.00 -5.77
C SER A 212 -19.46 14.81 -7.24
N LYS A 213 -19.44 13.57 -7.74
CA LYS A 213 -19.14 13.22 -9.15
C LYS A 213 -20.41 13.00 -9.99
N LEU A 214 -21.61 13.34 -9.47
CA LEU A 214 -22.89 13.11 -10.17
C LEU A 214 -22.93 13.78 -11.56
N ALA A 215 -22.63 15.07 -11.65
CA ALA A 215 -22.61 15.80 -12.91
C ALA A 215 -21.63 15.22 -13.95
N TYR A 216 -20.55 14.59 -13.48
CA TYR A 216 -19.60 13.91 -14.36
C TYR A 216 -20.16 12.58 -14.89
N VAL A 217 -20.71 11.71 -14.03
CA VAL A 217 -21.18 10.39 -14.44
C VAL A 217 -22.45 10.47 -15.31
N LEU A 218 -23.27 11.53 -15.18
CA LEU A 218 -24.46 11.73 -16.00
C LEU A 218 -24.14 12.01 -17.48
N LYS A 219 -22.90 12.37 -17.83
CA LYS A 219 -22.45 12.56 -19.21
C LYS A 219 -22.31 11.25 -19.99
N PHE A 220 -22.40 10.10 -19.33
CA PHE A 220 -22.17 8.78 -19.92
C PHE A 220 -23.38 7.86 -19.73
N ASP A 221 -23.61 6.95 -20.67
CA ASP A 221 -24.67 5.95 -20.58
C ASP A 221 -24.42 4.99 -19.40
N SER A 222 -23.17 4.58 -19.22
CA SER A 222 -22.72 3.74 -18.10
C SER A 222 -21.32 4.14 -17.63
N VAL A 223 -21.07 3.99 -16.33
CA VAL A 223 -19.75 4.13 -15.72
C VAL A 223 -19.53 2.95 -14.78
N ILE A 224 -18.72 1.98 -15.22
CA ILE A 224 -18.36 0.82 -14.39
C ILE A 224 -16.95 1.05 -13.86
N ARG A 225 -16.81 1.12 -12.53
CA ARG A 225 -15.54 1.33 -11.87
C ARG A 225 -14.94 0.01 -11.40
N PHE A 226 -13.67 -0.17 -11.71
CA PHE A 226 -12.79 -1.14 -11.07
C PHE A 226 -11.90 -0.35 -10.13
N GLU A 227 -12.00 -0.60 -8.83
CA GLU A 227 -11.26 0.08 -7.77
C GLU A 227 -10.42 -0.94 -7.02
N LEU A 228 -9.13 -0.69 -6.97
CA LEU A 228 -8.15 -1.58 -6.37
C LEU A 228 -7.55 -0.91 -5.14
N ALA A 229 -7.88 -1.44 -3.96
CA ALA A 229 -7.27 -1.01 -2.72
C ALA A 229 -5.92 -1.70 -2.53
N LEU A 230 -4.85 -0.94 -2.58
CA LEU A 230 -3.49 -1.36 -2.23
C LEU A 230 -3.25 -1.01 -0.77
N LYS A 231 -2.76 -1.97 0.02
CA LYS A 231 -2.51 -1.81 1.46
C LYS A 231 -1.15 -2.38 1.84
N HIS A 232 -0.68 -2.02 3.03
CA HIS A 232 0.55 -2.53 3.61
C HIS A 232 1.74 -2.43 2.62
N ASP A 233 2.50 -3.51 2.45
CA ASP A 233 3.69 -3.55 1.60
C ASP A 233 3.39 -3.19 0.13
N LEU A 234 2.19 -3.52 -0.38
CA LEU A 234 1.84 -3.14 -1.75
C LEU A 234 1.65 -1.63 -1.90
N ALA A 235 1.05 -0.96 -0.91
CA ALA A 235 0.92 0.49 -0.91
C ALA A 235 2.30 1.15 -0.77
N HIS A 236 3.17 0.60 0.07
CA HIS A 236 4.55 1.08 0.23
C HIS A 236 5.34 0.97 -1.09
N ASN A 237 5.29 -0.20 -1.77
CA ASN A 237 5.95 -0.36 -3.07
C ASN A 237 5.38 0.55 -4.15
N PHE A 238 4.07 0.78 -4.09
CA PHE A 238 3.42 1.71 -5.00
C PHE A 238 3.91 3.15 -4.78
N THR A 239 4.25 3.55 -3.54
CA THR A 239 4.85 4.85 -3.23
C THR A 239 6.11 5.08 -4.05
N ASN A 240 7.04 4.12 -4.06
CA ASN A 240 8.32 4.24 -4.77
C ASN A 240 8.12 4.40 -6.29
N LEU A 241 7.14 3.71 -6.86
CA LEU A 241 6.80 3.85 -8.28
C LEU A 241 6.10 5.19 -8.57
N LEU A 242 5.23 5.63 -7.66
CA LEU A 242 4.48 6.88 -7.82
C LEU A 242 5.38 8.11 -7.74
N LEU A 243 6.42 8.06 -6.92
CA LEU A 243 7.45 9.12 -6.82
C LEU A 243 8.31 9.26 -8.10
N GLN A 244 8.32 8.25 -8.97
CA GLN A 244 9.03 8.28 -10.26
C GLN A 244 8.16 8.78 -11.42
N VAL A 245 6.88 9.05 -11.16
CA VAL A 245 5.92 9.53 -12.17
C VAL A 245 6.13 11.03 -12.38
N ASN A 246 6.22 11.45 -13.64
CA ASN A 246 6.46 12.85 -13.99
C ASN A 246 5.29 13.51 -14.75
N ASN A 247 4.29 12.73 -15.16
CA ASN A 247 3.16 13.24 -15.92
C ASN A 247 1.94 12.30 -15.83
N GLU A 248 0.77 12.82 -16.19
CA GLU A 248 -0.50 12.07 -16.15
C GLU A 248 -0.48 10.80 -16.99
N LYS A 249 0.25 10.78 -18.11
CA LYS A 249 0.36 9.60 -18.97
C LYS A 249 1.12 8.47 -18.28
N GLU A 250 2.17 8.79 -17.54
CA GLU A 250 2.93 7.83 -16.74
C GLU A 250 2.09 7.31 -15.57
N LEU A 251 1.34 8.20 -14.88
CA LEU A 251 0.39 7.79 -13.85
C LEU A 251 -0.65 6.81 -14.39
N ASN A 252 -1.27 7.12 -15.53
CA ASN A 252 -2.23 6.24 -16.18
C ASN A 252 -1.62 4.86 -16.51
N ASN A 253 -0.38 4.85 -17.02
CA ASN A 253 0.34 3.60 -17.32
C ASN A 253 0.67 2.81 -16.05
N LEU A 254 1.08 3.46 -14.99
CA LEU A 254 1.35 2.84 -13.70
C LEU A 254 0.08 2.17 -13.16
N ILE A 255 -1.03 2.88 -13.10
CA ILE A 255 -2.31 2.36 -12.62
C ILE A 255 -2.75 1.14 -13.44
N LEU A 256 -2.76 1.25 -14.78
CA LEU A 256 -3.16 0.14 -15.66
C LEU A 256 -2.23 -1.07 -15.53
N SER A 257 -0.93 -0.86 -15.38
CA SER A 257 0.05 -1.95 -15.19
C SER A 257 -0.22 -2.71 -13.91
N VAL A 258 -0.49 -2.00 -12.81
CA VAL A 258 -0.82 -2.60 -11.51
C VAL A 258 -2.10 -3.41 -11.58
N PHE A 259 -3.16 -2.87 -12.23
CA PHE A 259 -4.39 -3.64 -12.44
C PHE A 259 -4.15 -4.93 -13.21
N LEU A 260 -3.46 -4.87 -14.33
CA LEU A 260 -3.17 -6.04 -15.17
C LEU A 260 -2.26 -7.05 -14.49
N GLN A 261 -1.33 -6.56 -13.65
CA GLN A 261 -0.48 -7.44 -12.86
C GLN A 261 -1.27 -8.20 -11.79
N LYS A 262 -2.18 -7.52 -11.08
CA LYS A 262 -2.89 -8.11 -9.93
C LYS A 262 -4.17 -8.85 -10.31
N PHE A 263 -4.86 -8.40 -11.37
CA PHE A 263 -6.14 -8.95 -11.83
C PHE A 263 -6.22 -8.99 -13.35
N TYR A 264 -5.84 -10.14 -13.92
CA TYR A 264 -5.87 -10.39 -15.34
C TYR A 264 -6.99 -11.40 -15.66
N PHE A 265 -8.05 -10.98 -16.34
CA PHE A 265 -9.23 -11.80 -16.57
C PHE A 265 -9.22 -12.43 -17.96
N LYS A 266 -9.39 -13.76 -18.02
CA LYS A 266 -9.49 -14.54 -19.25
C LYS A 266 -10.76 -15.38 -19.27
N ASN A 267 -11.28 -15.61 -20.46
CA ASN A 267 -12.35 -16.57 -20.68
C ASN A 267 -11.82 -18.00 -20.49
N ALA A 268 -12.48 -18.81 -19.68
CA ALA A 268 -12.03 -20.15 -19.31
C ALA A 268 -11.96 -21.12 -20.50
N LYS A 269 -12.93 -21.03 -21.45
CA LYS A 269 -12.96 -21.94 -22.62
C LYS A 269 -11.96 -21.57 -23.70
N THR A 270 -11.83 -20.27 -24.00
CA THR A 270 -11.04 -19.81 -25.14
C THR A 270 -9.66 -19.30 -24.76
N ASN A 271 -9.36 -19.16 -23.47
CA ASN A 271 -8.16 -18.54 -22.90
C ASN A 271 -7.89 -17.10 -23.43
N LYS A 272 -8.88 -16.48 -24.09
CA LYS A 272 -8.80 -15.11 -24.59
C LYS A 272 -9.11 -14.11 -23.49
N MET A 273 -8.50 -12.93 -23.56
CA MET A 273 -8.79 -11.81 -22.67
C MET A 273 -10.27 -11.42 -22.69
N THR A 274 -10.82 -11.06 -21.54
CA THR A 274 -12.13 -10.42 -21.45
C THR A 274 -12.09 -9.02 -22.11
N THR A 275 -13.26 -8.43 -22.35
CA THR A 275 -13.35 -7.10 -22.97
C THR A 275 -12.65 -6.03 -22.12
N TYR A 276 -12.84 -6.04 -20.80
CA TYR A 276 -12.21 -5.07 -19.88
C TYR A 276 -10.69 -5.26 -19.80
N THR A 277 -10.18 -6.48 -19.71
CA THR A 277 -8.72 -6.74 -19.75
C THR A 277 -8.12 -6.26 -21.06
N ARG A 278 -8.74 -6.58 -22.20
CA ARG A 278 -8.27 -6.16 -23.52
C ARG A 278 -8.24 -4.65 -23.68
N LYS A 279 -9.19 -3.93 -23.09
CA LYS A 279 -9.21 -2.46 -23.12
C LYS A 279 -8.06 -1.86 -22.32
N MET A 280 -7.77 -2.38 -21.13
CA MET A 280 -6.61 -1.97 -20.34
C MET A 280 -5.29 -2.26 -21.07
N GLU A 281 -5.13 -3.45 -21.62
CA GLU A 281 -3.95 -3.84 -22.44
C GLU A 281 -3.76 -2.92 -23.66
N ARG A 282 -4.84 -2.60 -24.38
CA ARG A 282 -4.77 -1.68 -25.52
C ARG A 282 -4.39 -0.26 -25.10
N ALA A 283 -4.86 0.21 -23.95
CA ALA A 283 -4.48 1.52 -23.43
C ALA A 283 -3.00 1.57 -23.03
N LEU A 284 -2.45 0.44 -22.57
CA LEU A 284 -1.05 0.30 -22.18
C LEU A 284 -0.10 -0.02 -23.35
N LYS A 285 -0.61 -0.46 -24.51
CA LYS A 285 0.18 -0.97 -25.67
C LYS A 285 1.27 0.03 -26.09
N GLY A 286 2.50 -0.49 -26.18
CA GLY A 286 3.68 0.30 -26.59
C GLY A 286 4.22 1.26 -25.52
N LYS A 287 3.76 1.16 -24.27
CA LYS A 287 4.19 1.97 -23.15
C LYS A 287 4.94 1.12 -22.14
N GLN A 288 5.73 1.78 -21.29
CA GLN A 288 6.45 1.11 -20.21
C GLN A 288 5.44 0.45 -19.27
N SER A 289 5.61 -0.86 -19.01
CA SER A 289 4.83 -1.59 -18.02
C SER A 289 5.54 -1.50 -16.69
N TYR A 290 4.88 -0.91 -15.72
CA TYR A 290 5.35 -0.91 -14.33
C TYR A 290 4.93 -2.21 -13.67
N LEU A 291 5.86 -2.86 -13.02
CA LEU A 291 5.55 -3.96 -12.13
C LEU A 291 5.63 -3.42 -10.70
N LEU A 292 4.53 -3.55 -9.97
CA LEU A 292 4.66 -3.62 -8.52
C LEU A 292 5.51 -4.87 -8.26
N GLY A 293 6.80 -4.65 -8.07
CA GLY A 293 7.61 -5.69 -7.47
C GLY A 293 6.84 -6.18 -6.24
N HIS A 294 6.75 -7.47 -6.00
CA HIS A 294 7.07 -7.85 -4.65
C HIS A 294 8.44 -7.20 -4.45
N LEU A 295 8.62 -6.37 -3.45
CA LEU A 295 9.94 -6.08 -2.89
C LEU A 295 10.67 -7.40 -2.99
N ASN A 296 11.73 -7.50 -3.83
CA ASN A 296 12.49 -8.70 -4.15
C ASN A 296 12.29 -9.68 -3.05
N ALA A 297 11.45 -10.77 -3.25
CA ALA A 297 10.71 -11.53 -2.30
C ALA A 297 11.27 -11.20 -0.95
N ASP A 298 10.67 -10.22 -0.36
CA ASP A 298 11.26 -9.39 0.67
C ASP A 298 12.08 -10.38 1.46
N ASN A 299 13.39 -10.35 1.28
CA ASN A 299 14.17 -11.52 1.60
C ASN A 299 13.79 -11.76 3.04
N ASP A 300 12.92 -12.74 3.33
CA ASP A 300 12.35 -12.94 4.66
C ASP A 300 13.49 -12.96 5.67
N LEU A 301 14.69 -13.36 5.19
CA LEU A 301 15.92 -13.31 5.94
C LEU A 301 16.33 -11.86 6.29
N MET A 302 16.31 -10.92 5.36
CA MET A 302 16.68 -9.53 5.65
C MET A 302 15.64 -8.86 6.56
N LYS A 303 14.36 -9.11 6.33
CA LYS A 303 13.27 -8.61 7.15
C LYS A 303 13.29 -9.20 8.56
N LEU A 304 13.51 -10.51 8.66
CA LEU A 304 13.70 -11.19 9.94
C LEU A 304 14.95 -10.70 10.66
N PHE A 305 16.01 -10.45 9.93
CA PHE A 305 17.25 -9.93 10.53
C PHE A 305 17.06 -8.47 11.02
N LYS A 306 16.38 -7.60 10.25
CA LYS A 306 15.97 -6.28 10.72
C LYS A 306 15.07 -6.38 11.96
N TYR A 307 14.12 -7.30 11.96
CA TYR A 307 13.26 -7.53 13.12
C TYR A 307 14.07 -7.96 14.34
N LEU A 308 15.05 -8.89 14.19
CA LEU A 308 15.95 -9.29 15.28
C LEU A 308 16.75 -8.12 15.84
N LEU A 309 17.25 -7.23 14.99
CA LEU A 309 18.05 -6.08 15.41
C LEU A 309 17.23 -5.01 16.12
N TYR A 310 16.03 -4.67 15.58
CA TYR A 310 15.32 -3.46 16.00
C TYR A 310 14.04 -3.71 16.80
N ASN A 311 13.43 -4.90 16.67
CA ASN A 311 12.07 -5.12 17.19
C ASN A 311 11.91 -6.36 18.09
N SER A 312 12.84 -7.33 18.08
CA SER A 312 12.70 -8.58 18.84
C SER A 312 13.09 -8.49 20.32
N GLY A 313 13.68 -7.38 20.73
CA GLY A 313 14.28 -7.25 22.05
C GLY A 313 15.64 -7.97 22.22
N THR A 314 16.13 -8.67 21.20
CA THR A 314 17.42 -9.39 21.26
C THR A 314 18.57 -8.44 21.58
N ILE A 315 18.67 -7.32 20.87
CA ILE A 315 19.75 -6.34 21.08
C ILE A 315 19.63 -5.68 22.45
N SER A 316 18.40 -5.36 22.89
CA SER A 316 18.22 -4.79 24.25
C SER A 316 18.59 -5.77 25.35
N THR A 317 18.38 -7.07 25.14
CA THR A 317 18.80 -8.13 26.09
C THR A 317 20.33 -8.25 26.13
N LEU A 318 20.97 -8.31 24.96
CA LEU A 318 22.45 -8.36 24.89
C LEU A 318 23.07 -7.08 25.46
N TYR A 319 22.48 -5.92 25.25
CA TYR A 319 22.95 -4.69 25.87
C TYR A 319 22.85 -4.70 27.41
N LYS A 320 21.76 -5.28 27.97
CA LYS A 320 21.62 -5.44 29.41
C LYS A 320 22.72 -6.37 29.98
N ILE A 321 23.02 -7.47 29.29
CA ILE A 321 24.11 -8.38 29.66
C ILE A 321 25.44 -7.62 29.67
N LEU A 322 25.72 -6.88 28.58
CA LEU A 322 26.92 -6.06 28.48
C LEU A 322 27.01 -5.02 29.63
N ALA A 323 25.90 -4.32 29.92
CA ALA A 323 25.87 -3.27 30.91
C ALA A 323 26.02 -3.78 32.36
N ILE A 324 25.57 -5.01 32.64
CA ILE A 324 25.60 -5.61 33.96
C ILE A 324 26.92 -6.32 34.21
N TRP A 325 27.42 -7.09 33.24
CA TRP A 325 28.54 -8.04 33.43
C TRP A 325 29.73 -7.80 32.51
N GLY A 326 29.61 -6.95 31.50
CA GLY A 326 30.71 -6.58 30.60
C GLY A 326 30.81 -7.41 29.33
N TYR A 327 31.90 -7.21 28.58
CA TYR A 327 32.10 -7.81 27.25
C TYR A 327 32.32 -9.33 27.29
N ASP A 328 32.94 -9.87 28.32
CA ASP A 328 33.19 -11.30 28.41
C ASP A 328 31.88 -12.09 28.53
N ASP A 329 30.96 -11.62 29.33
CA ASP A 329 29.63 -12.22 29.45
C ASP A 329 28.77 -12.00 28.21
N LEU A 330 28.91 -10.86 27.53
CA LEU A 330 28.28 -10.66 26.22
C LEU A 330 28.79 -11.71 25.21
N ASN A 331 30.09 -11.98 25.17
CA ASN A 331 30.67 -13.00 24.30
C ASN A 331 30.11 -14.38 24.64
N GLN A 332 30.08 -14.76 25.93
CA GLN A 332 29.48 -16.01 26.39
C GLN A 332 28.00 -16.13 25.96
N ALA A 333 27.21 -15.06 26.10
CA ALA A 333 25.80 -15.04 25.70
C ALA A 333 25.65 -15.22 24.18
N THR A 334 26.49 -14.57 23.36
CA THR A 334 26.47 -14.73 21.90
C THR A 334 26.92 -16.13 21.47
N ASP A 335 27.91 -16.72 22.12
CA ASP A 335 28.36 -18.10 21.86
C ASP A 335 27.29 -19.12 22.27
N TYR A 336 26.57 -18.86 23.35
CA TYR A 336 25.42 -19.66 23.74
C TYR A 336 24.29 -19.59 22.68
N ILE A 337 24.01 -18.45 22.13
CA ILE A 337 23.03 -18.30 20.99
C ILE A 337 23.51 -19.10 19.78
N LYS A 338 24.82 -19.09 19.45
CA LYS A 338 25.38 -19.87 18.33
C LYS A 338 25.17 -21.37 18.54
N SER A 339 25.43 -21.91 19.76
CA SER A 339 25.19 -23.34 20.06
C SER A 339 23.73 -23.73 19.81
N PHE A 340 22.77 -22.88 20.13
CA PHE A 340 21.36 -23.13 19.82
C PHE A 340 21.07 -23.22 18.31
N VAL A 341 21.77 -22.46 17.48
CA VAL A 341 21.61 -22.53 16.02
C VAL A 341 22.18 -23.85 15.48
N GLU A 342 23.31 -24.30 16.03
CA GLU A 342 23.97 -25.54 15.62
C GLU A 342 23.16 -26.80 16.01
N ASP A 343 22.54 -26.78 17.19
CA ASP A 343 21.72 -27.87 17.71
C ASP A 343 20.24 -27.78 17.35
N TRP A 344 19.84 -26.75 16.58
CA TRP A 344 18.43 -26.49 16.31
C TRP A 344 17.79 -27.55 15.43
N ASN A 345 16.77 -28.22 15.95
CA ASN A 345 15.92 -29.09 15.13
C ASN A 345 15.05 -28.26 14.18
N VAL A 346 15.51 -28.16 12.95
CA VAL A 346 14.91 -27.31 11.92
C VAL A 346 13.44 -27.69 11.68
N ASN A 347 12.52 -26.78 11.95
CA ASN A 347 11.09 -26.99 11.73
C ASN A 347 10.72 -26.98 10.22
N ASP A 348 9.54 -27.53 9.90
CA ASP A 348 9.10 -27.67 8.50
C ASP A 348 8.92 -26.34 7.79
N GLY A 349 8.55 -25.26 8.50
CA GLY A 349 8.44 -23.93 7.96
C GLY A 349 9.78 -23.38 7.44
N CYS A 350 10.85 -23.56 8.23
CA CYS A 350 12.20 -23.16 7.83
C CYS A 350 12.72 -24.04 6.68
N LYS A 351 12.50 -25.36 6.73
CA LYS A 351 12.86 -26.27 5.62
C LYS A 351 12.19 -25.86 4.33
N PHE A 352 10.88 -25.56 4.37
CA PHE A 352 10.12 -25.11 3.21
C PHE A 352 10.63 -23.75 2.68
N TRP A 353 10.95 -22.84 3.59
CA TRP A 353 11.51 -21.53 3.22
C TRP A 353 12.87 -21.70 2.51
N LEU A 354 13.77 -22.52 3.05
CA LEU A 354 15.07 -22.81 2.45
C LEU A 354 14.94 -23.42 1.05
N GLN A 355 14.07 -24.43 0.88
CA GLN A 355 13.83 -25.05 -0.42
C GLN A 355 13.33 -24.05 -1.47
N LYS A 356 12.62 -23.02 -1.04
CA LYS A 356 11.99 -22.05 -1.94
C LYS A 356 12.87 -20.84 -2.24
N HIS A 357 13.72 -20.42 -1.30
CA HIS A 357 14.37 -19.12 -1.32
C HIS A 357 15.90 -19.16 -1.17
N ALA A 358 16.51 -20.29 -0.83
CA ALA A 358 17.94 -20.35 -0.59
C ALA A 358 18.76 -19.97 -1.84
N ASP A 359 18.40 -20.52 -3.01
CA ASP A 359 19.10 -20.24 -4.27
C ASP A 359 18.94 -18.77 -4.68
N ASP A 360 17.71 -18.24 -4.67
CA ASP A 360 17.43 -16.83 -4.98
C ASP A 360 18.15 -15.87 -4.02
N THR A 361 18.31 -16.28 -2.75
CA THR A 361 19.01 -15.50 -1.73
C THR A 361 20.51 -15.51 -1.96
N ALA A 362 21.08 -16.67 -2.27
CA ALA A 362 22.50 -16.82 -2.56
C ALA A 362 22.91 -16.14 -3.89
N GLU A 363 21.99 -16.07 -4.87
CA GLU A 363 22.19 -15.28 -6.10
C GLU A 363 22.12 -13.77 -5.84
N THR A 364 21.32 -13.33 -4.87
CA THR A 364 21.14 -11.91 -4.55
C THR A 364 22.26 -11.36 -3.67
N PHE A 365 22.73 -12.15 -2.71
CA PHE A 365 23.77 -11.78 -1.76
C PHE A 365 24.89 -12.83 -1.79
N SER A 366 26.12 -12.39 -2.04
CA SER A 366 27.31 -13.26 -2.04
C SER A 366 27.67 -13.81 -0.64
N GLY A 367 27.07 -13.24 0.42
CA GLY A 367 27.25 -13.64 1.79
C GLY A 367 26.70 -12.61 2.77
N PHE A 368 26.91 -12.87 4.07
CA PHE A 368 26.39 -11.99 5.12
C PHE A 368 26.98 -10.57 5.08
N ALA A 369 28.21 -10.40 4.61
CA ALA A 369 28.84 -9.08 4.44
C ALA A 369 28.05 -8.20 3.46
N ASP A 370 27.64 -8.77 2.33
CA ASP A 370 26.85 -8.11 1.30
C ASP A 370 25.43 -7.78 1.82
N LEU A 371 24.80 -8.75 2.50
CA LEU A 371 23.51 -8.52 3.16
C LEU A 371 23.61 -7.40 4.21
N LYS A 372 24.70 -7.30 4.97
CA LYS A 372 24.93 -6.27 5.99
C LYS A 372 25.07 -4.87 5.38
N GLU A 373 25.71 -4.72 4.22
CA GLU A 373 25.81 -3.44 3.53
C GLU A 373 24.43 -2.94 3.11
N ASN A 374 23.60 -3.83 2.55
CA ASN A 374 22.22 -3.52 2.16
C ASN A 374 21.28 -3.24 3.37
N LEU A 375 21.66 -3.64 4.58
CA LEU A 375 20.92 -3.27 5.80
C LEU A 375 21.18 -1.81 6.22
N LYS A 376 22.30 -1.21 5.81
CA LYS A 376 22.68 0.17 6.16
C LYS A 376 22.12 1.20 5.19
N GLU A 377 21.76 0.80 3.96
CA GLU A 377 21.30 1.71 2.90
C GLU A 377 19.76 1.93 2.90
N ASN A 378 19.03 1.32 3.82
CA ASN A 378 17.57 1.41 3.98
C ASN A 378 17.24 1.69 5.46
#